data_c9625335af721ce1d7c14e5c28e4f6d4
#
_entry.id   c9625335af721ce1d7c14e5c28e4f6d4
#
_cell.length_a   1.000
_cell.length_b   1.000
_cell.length_c   1.000
_cell.angle_alpha   90.00
_cell.angle_beta   90.00
_cell.angle_gamma   90.00
#
_symmetry.space_group_name_H-M   'P 1'
#
loop_
_entity.id
_entity.type
_entity.pdbx_description
1 polymer ?
#
loop_
_entity_poly.entity_id
_entity_poly.type
_entity_poly.pdbx_seq_one_letter_code
_entity_poly.pdbx_strand_id
1 'polypeptide(L)'
;MASYMCTFPAQYLDELWDVISTLPLIARLFDISLMNNAGNRAILVTGKGGIGKTHLLCDIVRDFVDKGIPAVLLLGDMFKGKDTVDNVIINWFQKGETIENFFAWLNEYGNQNNVYVPICIDAINEVDDNSYWNSNLPLIIAKAEAYSNIKIIVSCRSIYLEEYLDEEKIGGMLQVPHSGFDEMEVEALGSFCEYYGVNINYDTTCVPEFMNPLFLKMLCEIAIGKEDKTVVVEDLSLIHI
;
A
#
# COMPACT_ATOMS: atom_id res chain seq x y z
N MET A 1 14.47 -21.52 7.46
CA MET A 1 14.86 -20.11 7.20
C MET A 1 13.72 -19.24 7.65
N ALA A 2 13.94 -18.35 8.60
CA ALA A 2 12.88 -17.61 9.25
C ALA A 2 12.28 -16.57 8.29
N SER A 3 10.97 -16.56 8.18
CA SER A 3 10.21 -15.50 7.53
C SER A 3 10.39 -14.22 8.33
N TYR A 4 11.15 -13.27 7.81
CA TYR A 4 11.17 -11.93 8.36
C TYR A 4 9.94 -11.19 7.85
N MET A 5 8.83 -11.41 8.54
CA MET A 5 7.64 -10.58 8.39
C MET A 5 7.91 -9.24 9.06
N CYS A 6 7.59 -8.17 8.35
CA CYS A 6 7.48 -6.85 8.94
C CYS A 6 6.59 -6.93 10.19
N THR A 7 7.13 -6.64 11.36
CA THR A 7 6.35 -6.55 12.60
C THR A 7 5.62 -5.22 12.62
N PHE A 8 4.53 -5.15 11.89
CA PHE A 8 3.48 -4.20 12.22
C PHE A 8 2.80 -4.62 13.53
N PRO A 9 2.25 -3.69 14.30
CA PRO A 9 1.30 -4.06 15.34
C PRO A 9 0.14 -4.77 14.63
N ALA A 10 0.18 -6.10 14.63
CA ALA A 10 -0.74 -6.97 13.89
C ALA A 10 -2.21 -6.68 14.20
N GLN A 11 -2.51 -6.17 15.39
CA GLN A 11 -3.85 -5.87 15.86
C GLN A 11 -4.62 -4.84 15.02
N TYR A 12 -3.96 -3.87 14.37
CA TYR A 12 -4.67 -2.85 13.56
C TYR A 12 -4.87 -3.27 12.10
N LEU A 13 -4.07 -4.21 11.61
CA LEU A 13 -4.15 -4.68 10.22
C LEU A 13 -5.14 -5.84 10.08
N ASP A 14 -5.20 -6.73 11.07
CA ASP A 14 -6.08 -7.91 11.00
C ASP A 14 -7.56 -7.53 11.04
N GLU A 15 -7.94 -6.49 11.80
CA GLU A 15 -9.34 -6.08 11.93
C GLU A 15 -9.94 -5.47 10.63
N LEU A 16 -9.16 -4.67 9.90
CA LEU A 16 -9.60 -4.12 8.60
C LEU A 16 -9.43 -5.13 7.46
N TRP A 17 -8.52 -6.07 7.65
CA TRP A 17 -8.16 -7.06 6.65
C TRP A 17 -9.33 -7.97 6.28
N ASP A 18 -10.04 -8.52 7.25
CA ASP A 18 -11.15 -9.44 7.01
C ASP A 18 -12.30 -8.78 6.23
N VAL A 19 -12.46 -7.46 6.38
CA VAL A 19 -13.47 -6.69 5.63
C VAL A 19 -13.01 -6.42 4.19
N ILE A 20 -11.74 -6.02 4.02
CA ILE A 20 -11.21 -5.62 2.70
C ILE A 20 -10.89 -6.85 1.85
N SER A 21 -10.42 -7.95 2.44
CA SER A 21 -10.08 -9.18 1.72
C SER A 21 -11.30 -9.88 1.10
N THR A 22 -12.50 -9.58 1.57
CA THR A 22 -13.75 -10.07 0.96
C THR A 22 -14.12 -9.32 -0.32
N LEU A 23 -13.47 -8.18 -0.60
CA LEU A 23 -13.77 -7.36 -1.77
C LEU A 23 -12.85 -7.73 -2.94
N PRO A 24 -13.40 -8.15 -4.09
CA PRO A 24 -12.62 -8.58 -5.28
C PRO A 24 -11.76 -7.46 -5.89
N LEU A 25 -11.77 -6.27 -5.33
CA LEU A 25 -11.15 -5.06 -5.87
C LEU A 25 -9.61 -5.12 -5.86
N ILE A 26 -9.04 -5.75 -4.83
CA ILE A 26 -7.58 -5.78 -4.64
C ILE A 26 -6.92 -6.65 -5.70
N ALA A 27 -7.56 -7.75 -6.08
CA ALA A 27 -7.08 -8.64 -7.13
C ALA A 27 -7.09 -8.02 -8.54
N ARG A 28 -7.94 -7.00 -8.78
CA ARG A 28 -8.02 -6.31 -10.09
C ARG A 28 -6.97 -5.23 -10.28
N LEU A 29 -6.51 -4.58 -9.22
CA LEU A 29 -5.50 -3.50 -9.33
C LEU A 29 -4.10 -4.04 -9.59
N PHE A 30 -3.84 -5.29 -9.21
CA PHE A 30 -2.59 -5.99 -9.51
C PHE A 30 -2.87 -7.30 -10.24
N ASP A 31 -3.60 -7.21 -11.32
CA ASP A 31 -3.50 -8.27 -12.32
C ASP A 31 -2.01 -8.39 -12.66
N ILE A 32 -1.47 -9.58 -12.43
CA ILE A 32 -0.10 -9.95 -12.79
C ILE A 32 0.22 -9.53 -14.23
N SER A 33 -0.81 -9.37 -15.08
CA SER A 33 -0.72 -8.80 -16.42
C SER A 33 -0.23 -7.35 -16.45
N LEU A 34 -0.60 -6.50 -15.48
CA LEU A 34 -0.07 -5.13 -15.36
C LEU A 34 1.41 -5.13 -14.97
N MET A 35 1.79 -6.03 -14.07
CA MET A 35 3.20 -6.24 -13.71
C MET A 35 4.00 -6.83 -14.87
N ASN A 36 3.40 -7.71 -15.67
CA ASN A 36 4.06 -8.39 -16.78
C ASN A 36 4.14 -7.53 -18.06
N ASN A 37 3.15 -6.69 -18.34
CA ASN A 37 3.07 -5.93 -19.58
C ASN A 37 3.71 -4.54 -19.53
N ALA A 38 3.94 -3.98 -18.35
CA ALA A 38 4.63 -2.71 -18.27
C ALA A 38 6.14 -2.94 -18.37
N GLY A 39 6.75 -2.47 -19.44
CA GLY A 39 8.21 -2.35 -19.56
C GLY A 39 8.85 -1.52 -18.44
N ASN A 40 8.02 -0.91 -17.56
CA ASN A 40 8.42 -0.09 -16.45
C ASN A 40 8.82 -0.95 -15.24
N ARG A 41 9.98 -0.67 -14.69
CA ARG A 41 10.51 -1.33 -13.48
C ARG A 41 9.92 -0.77 -12.20
N ALA A 42 9.31 0.41 -12.25
CA ALA A 42 8.75 1.09 -11.12
C ALA A 42 7.26 1.44 -11.33
N ILE A 43 6.48 1.28 -10.28
CA ILE A 43 5.05 1.57 -10.20
C ILE A 43 4.86 2.60 -9.09
N LEU A 44 4.11 3.66 -9.40
CA LEU A 44 3.73 4.70 -8.45
C LEU A 44 2.24 4.62 -8.15
N VAL A 45 1.90 4.22 -6.93
CA VAL A 45 0.53 4.19 -6.43
C VAL A 45 0.21 5.54 -5.77
N THR A 46 -0.75 6.26 -6.30
CA THR A 46 -1.17 7.56 -5.75
C THR A 46 -2.62 7.52 -5.25
N GLY A 47 -2.98 8.41 -4.35
CA GLY A 47 -4.36 8.53 -3.87
C GLY A 47 -4.47 9.40 -2.61
N LYS A 48 -5.69 9.75 -2.23
CA LYS A 48 -5.98 10.56 -1.04
C LYS A 48 -5.50 9.89 0.25
N GLY A 49 -5.43 10.64 1.34
CA GLY A 49 -5.21 10.08 2.68
C GLY A 49 -6.33 9.11 3.08
N GLY A 50 -6.01 8.03 3.80
CA GLY A 50 -6.99 7.06 4.27
C GLY A 50 -7.62 6.15 3.21
N ILE A 51 -7.25 6.30 1.93
CA ILE A 51 -7.87 5.58 0.80
C ILE A 51 -7.45 4.10 0.69
N GLY A 52 -6.55 3.62 1.55
CA GLY A 52 -6.17 2.20 1.58
C GLY A 52 -4.86 1.85 0.87
N LYS A 53 -4.00 2.81 0.45
CA LYS A 53 -2.72 2.52 -0.22
C LYS A 53 -1.80 1.59 0.57
N THR A 54 -1.64 1.86 1.86
CA THR A 54 -0.85 1.00 2.77
C THR A 54 -1.40 -0.42 2.80
N HIS A 55 -2.72 -0.59 2.91
CA HIS A 55 -3.36 -1.89 2.88
C HIS A 55 -3.08 -2.60 1.55
N LEU A 56 -3.22 -1.91 0.43
CA LEU A 56 -2.93 -2.45 -0.89
C LEU A 56 -1.49 -3.00 -0.97
N LEU A 57 -0.49 -2.24 -0.50
CA LEU A 57 0.89 -2.70 -0.52
C LEU A 57 1.14 -3.88 0.43
N CYS A 58 0.51 -3.86 1.61
CA CYS A 58 0.54 -4.99 2.54
C CYS A 58 -0.05 -6.25 1.91
N ASP A 59 -1.15 -6.12 1.18
CA ASP A 59 -1.84 -7.22 0.52
C ASP A 59 -0.99 -7.85 -0.57
N ILE A 60 -0.36 -7.01 -1.38
CA ILE A 60 0.59 -7.48 -2.39
C ILE A 60 1.68 -8.32 -1.73
N VAL A 61 2.32 -7.76 -0.71
CA VAL A 61 3.42 -8.45 -0.02
C VAL A 61 2.93 -9.76 0.60
N ARG A 62 1.76 -9.75 1.25
CA ARG A 62 1.17 -10.95 1.86
C ARG A 62 0.87 -12.02 0.81
N ASP A 63 0.19 -11.67 -0.27
CA ASP A 63 -0.15 -12.62 -1.36
C ASP A 63 1.10 -13.29 -1.96
N PHE A 64 2.18 -12.53 -2.14
CA PHE A 64 3.44 -13.09 -2.60
C PHE A 64 4.07 -14.02 -1.56
N VAL A 65 4.12 -13.61 -0.30
CA VAL A 65 4.69 -14.42 0.80
C VAL A 65 3.88 -15.71 1.02
N ASP A 66 2.56 -15.65 0.96
CA ASP A 66 1.68 -16.82 1.09
C ASP A 66 1.87 -17.83 -0.04
N LYS A 67 2.26 -17.36 -1.23
CA LYS A 67 2.69 -18.19 -2.36
C LYS A 67 4.14 -18.67 -2.26
N GLY A 68 4.83 -18.36 -1.16
CA GLY A 68 6.23 -18.69 -0.95
C GLY A 68 7.21 -17.81 -1.74
N ILE A 69 6.76 -16.71 -2.33
CA ILE A 69 7.58 -15.78 -3.11
C ILE A 69 8.10 -14.69 -2.15
N PRO A 70 9.43 -14.40 -2.12
CA PRO A 70 9.93 -13.30 -1.32
C PRO A 70 9.33 -11.97 -1.79
N ALA A 71 8.97 -11.14 -0.83
CA ALA A 71 8.50 -9.77 -1.07
C ALA A 71 8.97 -8.85 0.06
N VAL A 72 9.15 -7.58 -0.23
CA VAL A 72 9.70 -6.59 0.71
C VAL A 72 8.72 -5.46 0.87
N LEU A 73 8.45 -5.06 2.13
CA LEU A 73 7.71 -3.85 2.46
C LEU A 73 8.57 -2.95 3.34
N LEU A 74 8.81 -1.74 2.87
CA LEU A 74 9.50 -0.68 3.58
C LEU A 74 8.51 0.47 3.80
N LEU A 75 8.61 1.13 4.93
CA LEU A 75 7.78 2.30 5.25
C LEU A 75 8.58 3.58 5.04
N GLY A 76 7.95 4.65 4.56
CA GLY A 76 8.58 5.94 4.35
C GLY A 76 9.26 6.48 5.62
N ASP A 77 8.66 6.23 6.79
CA ASP A 77 9.21 6.68 8.07
C ASP A 77 10.51 5.98 8.49
N MET A 78 10.84 4.81 7.91
CA MET A 78 12.12 4.12 8.12
C MET A 78 13.31 4.88 7.54
N PHE A 79 13.06 5.83 6.66
CA PHE A 79 14.07 6.65 5.97
C PHE A 79 14.30 8.02 6.65
N LYS A 80 13.74 8.22 7.84
CA LYS A 80 14.01 9.38 8.67
C LYS A 80 15.47 9.34 9.15
N GLY A 81 16.19 10.44 8.98
CA GLY A 81 17.55 10.57 9.51
C GLY A 81 18.69 10.52 8.50
N LYS A 82 18.44 10.67 7.20
CA LYS A 82 19.45 10.78 6.12
C LYS A 82 20.22 9.50 5.77
N ASP A 83 19.78 8.33 6.21
CA ASP A 83 20.36 7.09 5.72
C ASP A 83 20.02 6.89 4.24
N THR A 84 20.91 6.26 3.50
CA THR A 84 20.62 5.88 2.12
C THR A 84 19.63 4.71 2.11
N VAL A 85 18.87 4.57 1.00
CA VAL A 85 17.97 3.43 0.82
C VAL A 85 18.72 2.10 1.00
N ASP A 86 19.94 2.01 0.49
CA ASP A 86 20.80 0.84 0.63
C ASP A 86 21.03 0.47 2.11
N ASN A 87 21.41 1.47 2.93
CA ASN A 87 21.68 1.26 4.34
C ASN A 87 20.41 0.81 5.09
N VAL A 88 19.26 1.41 4.78
CA VAL A 88 17.99 1.02 5.40
C VAL A 88 17.68 -0.44 5.08
N ILE A 89 17.75 -0.84 3.81
CA ILE A 89 17.48 -2.21 3.38
C ILE A 89 18.45 -3.19 4.06
N ILE A 90 19.76 -2.92 4.01
CA ILE A 90 20.78 -3.82 4.57
C ILE A 90 20.67 -3.94 6.09
N ASN A 91 20.40 -2.86 6.80
CA ASN A 91 20.22 -2.90 8.25
C ASN A 91 19.04 -3.78 8.68
N TRP A 92 17.99 -3.85 7.85
CA TRP A 92 16.81 -4.68 8.12
C TRP A 92 17.04 -6.16 7.75
N PHE A 93 17.78 -6.45 6.68
CA PHE A 93 17.83 -7.82 6.16
C PHE A 93 19.04 -8.64 6.65
N GLN A 94 20.26 -8.09 6.67
CA GLN A 94 21.40 -8.75 7.35
C GLN A 94 22.62 -7.83 7.45
N LYS A 95 23.24 -7.76 8.62
CA LYS A 95 24.52 -7.06 8.81
C LYS A 95 25.62 -7.78 8.01
N GLY A 96 26.29 -7.05 7.12
CA GLY A 96 27.46 -7.53 6.36
C GLY A 96 27.17 -7.92 4.91
N GLU A 97 25.93 -7.88 4.47
CA GLU A 97 25.57 -8.03 3.06
C GLU A 97 25.64 -6.68 2.31
N THR A 98 25.66 -6.73 0.98
CA THR A 98 25.52 -5.56 0.13
C THR A 98 24.15 -5.52 -0.53
N ILE A 99 23.70 -4.35 -0.96
CA ILE A 99 22.43 -4.20 -1.66
C ILE A 99 22.44 -5.00 -2.98
N GLU A 100 23.58 -5.06 -3.64
CA GLU A 100 23.77 -5.82 -4.87
C GLU A 100 23.58 -7.32 -4.64
N ASN A 101 24.16 -7.88 -3.56
CA ASN A 101 23.97 -9.28 -3.18
C ASN A 101 22.50 -9.58 -2.85
N PHE A 102 21.85 -8.65 -2.15
CA PHE A 102 20.42 -8.78 -1.83
C PHE A 102 19.54 -8.79 -3.09
N PHE A 103 19.78 -7.86 -4.03
CA PHE A 103 19.04 -7.84 -5.29
C PHE A 103 19.36 -9.04 -6.17
N ALA A 104 20.63 -9.47 -6.21
CA ALA A 104 21.02 -10.67 -6.94
C ALA A 104 20.28 -11.92 -6.42
N TRP A 105 20.17 -12.05 -5.10
CA TRP A 105 19.46 -13.17 -4.47
C TRP A 105 17.95 -13.15 -4.80
N LEU A 106 17.29 -12.00 -4.70
CA LEU A 106 15.88 -11.84 -5.06
C LEU A 106 15.64 -12.15 -6.54
N ASN A 107 16.53 -11.65 -7.42
CA ASN A 107 16.45 -11.88 -8.86
C ASN A 107 16.67 -13.35 -9.23
N GLU A 108 17.61 -14.01 -8.58
CA GLU A 108 17.87 -15.44 -8.80
C GLU A 108 16.65 -16.27 -8.41
N TYR A 109 16.02 -15.94 -7.28
CA TYR A 109 14.76 -16.56 -6.89
C TYR A 109 13.67 -16.35 -7.95
N GLY A 110 13.53 -15.13 -8.46
CA GLY A 110 12.59 -14.80 -9.52
C GLY A 110 12.84 -15.58 -10.81
N ASN A 111 14.12 -15.70 -11.21
CA ASN A 111 14.52 -16.49 -12.38
C ASN A 111 14.16 -17.97 -12.25
N GLN A 112 14.50 -18.57 -11.10
CA GLN A 112 14.25 -20.00 -10.85
C GLN A 112 12.76 -20.35 -10.84
N ASN A 113 11.91 -19.44 -10.39
CA ASN A 113 10.48 -19.67 -10.24
C ASN A 113 9.63 -18.97 -11.32
N ASN A 114 10.25 -18.23 -12.24
CA ASN A 114 9.59 -17.44 -13.30
C ASN A 114 8.54 -16.46 -12.73
N VAL A 115 8.93 -15.71 -11.69
CA VAL A 115 8.08 -14.75 -11.00
C VAL A 115 8.80 -13.42 -10.82
N TYR A 116 8.02 -12.34 -10.70
CA TYR A 116 8.55 -11.07 -10.22
C TYR A 116 8.60 -11.03 -8.68
N VAL A 117 9.59 -10.32 -8.15
CA VAL A 117 9.77 -10.08 -6.73
C VAL A 117 9.50 -8.61 -6.44
N PRO A 118 8.43 -8.27 -5.71
CA PRO A 118 8.10 -6.88 -5.41
C PRO A 118 8.95 -6.35 -4.24
N ILE A 119 9.42 -5.12 -4.38
CA ILE A 119 9.96 -4.28 -3.30
C ILE A 119 9.03 -3.08 -3.19
N CYS A 120 8.23 -3.06 -2.15
CA CYS A 120 7.24 -2.03 -1.88
C CYS A 120 7.82 -0.99 -0.91
N ILE A 121 7.64 0.30 -1.20
CA ILE A 121 7.98 1.43 -0.34
C ILE A 121 6.70 2.23 -0.11
N ASP A 122 6.13 2.10 1.07
CA ASP A 122 4.87 2.75 1.40
C ASP A 122 5.09 4.16 1.94
N ALA A 123 4.18 5.07 1.57
CA ALA A 123 4.09 6.42 2.12
C ALA A 123 5.42 7.21 2.03
N ILE A 124 5.99 7.34 0.82
CA ILE A 124 7.24 8.11 0.61
C ILE A 124 7.15 9.56 1.10
N ASN A 125 5.93 10.09 1.25
CA ASN A 125 5.66 11.42 1.82
C ASN A 125 5.76 11.49 3.35
N GLU A 126 6.19 10.43 4.05
CA GLU A 126 6.36 10.42 5.51
C GLU A 126 7.81 10.61 5.95
N VAL A 127 8.73 10.84 5.02
CA VAL A 127 10.11 11.23 5.31
C VAL A 127 10.18 12.74 5.65
N ASP A 128 11.10 13.10 6.55
CA ASP A 128 11.22 14.49 7.03
C ASP A 128 11.76 15.47 5.96
N ASP A 129 12.59 14.98 5.04
CA ASP A 129 13.19 15.76 3.94
C ASP A 129 12.48 15.45 2.62
N ASN A 130 11.67 16.38 2.13
CA ASN A 130 10.92 16.20 0.89
C ASN A 130 11.80 16.03 -0.35
N SER A 131 13.07 16.48 -0.33
CA SER A 131 14.02 16.26 -1.42
C SER A 131 14.66 14.86 -1.42
N TYR A 132 14.49 14.08 -0.35
CA TYR A 132 15.12 12.78 -0.17
C TYR A 132 14.84 11.83 -1.34
N TRP A 133 13.56 11.70 -1.72
CA TRP A 133 13.17 10.77 -2.77
C TRP A 133 13.54 11.19 -4.18
N ASN A 134 13.65 12.49 -4.44
CA ASN A 134 14.18 12.99 -5.71
C ASN A 134 15.60 12.48 -6.00
N SER A 135 16.40 12.29 -4.95
CA SER A 135 17.77 11.80 -5.07
C SER A 135 17.87 10.27 -4.98
N ASN A 136 17.10 9.64 -4.10
CA ASN A 136 17.28 8.23 -3.74
C ASN A 136 16.41 7.27 -4.57
N LEU A 137 15.19 7.68 -4.96
CA LEU A 137 14.30 6.81 -5.73
C LEU A 137 14.87 6.44 -7.12
N PRO A 138 15.44 7.38 -7.90
CA PRO A 138 16.09 7.02 -9.17
C PRO A 138 17.25 6.03 -8.98
N LEU A 139 18.00 6.13 -7.89
CA LEU A 139 19.13 5.23 -7.64
C LEU A 139 18.67 3.79 -7.38
N ILE A 140 17.61 3.59 -6.58
CA ILE A 140 17.09 2.24 -6.33
C ILE A 140 16.41 1.66 -7.58
N ILE A 141 15.69 2.49 -8.36
CA ILE A 141 15.11 2.07 -9.62
C ILE A 141 16.20 1.64 -10.61
N ALA A 142 17.24 2.44 -10.79
CA ALA A 142 18.37 2.10 -11.67
C ALA A 142 19.08 0.81 -11.24
N LYS A 143 19.22 0.57 -9.94
CA LYS A 143 19.74 -0.71 -9.43
C LYS A 143 18.80 -1.87 -9.77
N ALA A 144 17.50 -1.69 -9.58
CA ALA A 144 16.49 -2.72 -9.92
C ALA A 144 16.45 -3.02 -11.43
N GLU A 145 16.74 -2.04 -12.29
CA GLU A 145 16.81 -2.23 -13.74
C GLU A 145 17.87 -3.25 -14.20
N ALA A 146 18.94 -3.41 -13.41
CA ALA A 146 19.93 -4.44 -13.66
C ALA A 146 19.42 -5.87 -13.42
N TYR A 147 18.23 -6.03 -12.82
CA TYR A 147 17.65 -7.30 -12.41
C TYR A 147 16.27 -7.50 -13.02
N SER A 148 16.13 -8.52 -13.91
CA SER A 148 14.92 -8.72 -14.72
C SER A 148 13.65 -8.97 -13.91
N ASN A 149 13.77 -9.55 -12.73
CA ASN A 149 12.63 -10.01 -11.93
C ASN A 149 12.32 -9.14 -10.71
N ILE A 150 12.96 -7.98 -10.55
CA ILE A 150 12.65 -7.05 -9.46
C ILE A 150 11.70 -5.96 -9.96
N LYS A 151 10.69 -5.66 -9.16
CA LYS A 151 9.74 -4.54 -9.37
C LYS A 151 9.72 -3.66 -8.14
N ILE A 152 9.89 -2.35 -8.35
CA ILE A 152 9.77 -1.35 -7.30
C ILE A 152 8.34 -0.79 -7.32
N ILE A 153 7.67 -0.81 -6.19
CA ILE A 153 6.32 -0.25 -6.04
C ILE A 153 6.37 0.79 -4.94
N VAL A 154 6.03 2.02 -5.24
CA VAL A 154 6.03 3.11 -4.26
C VAL A 154 4.63 3.68 -4.08
N SER A 155 4.29 4.12 -2.88
CA SER A 155 3.06 4.84 -2.63
C SER A 155 3.30 6.27 -2.17
N CYS A 156 2.43 7.19 -2.61
CA CYS A 156 2.44 8.59 -2.19
C CYS A 156 1.00 9.13 -2.08
N ARG A 157 0.77 10.06 -1.16
CA ARG A 157 -0.47 10.83 -1.17
C ARG A 157 -0.45 11.81 -2.33
N SER A 158 -1.54 11.86 -3.11
CA SER A 158 -1.62 12.70 -4.32
C SER A 158 -1.30 14.17 -4.06
N ILE A 159 -1.71 14.71 -2.89
CA ILE A 159 -1.51 16.12 -2.54
C ILE A 159 -0.05 16.49 -2.26
N TYR A 160 0.80 15.49 -1.98
CA TYR A 160 2.23 15.69 -1.70
C TYR A 160 3.14 15.25 -2.85
N LEU A 161 2.57 14.70 -3.92
CA LEU A 161 3.36 14.07 -4.97
C LEU A 161 4.39 15.00 -5.58
N GLU A 162 3.98 16.21 -5.98
CA GLU A 162 4.85 17.22 -6.59
C GLU A 162 5.85 17.84 -5.61
N GLU A 163 5.62 17.70 -4.30
CA GLU A 163 6.54 18.16 -3.27
C GLU A 163 7.71 17.17 -3.06
N TYR A 164 7.46 15.87 -3.25
CA TYR A 164 8.44 14.79 -3.00
C TYR A 164 9.09 14.24 -4.26
N LEU A 165 8.48 14.41 -5.44
CA LEU A 165 9.00 13.90 -6.71
C LEU A 165 8.81 14.92 -7.83
N ASP A 166 9.88 15.19 -8.57
CA ASP A 166 9.85 15.99 -9.78
C ASP A 166 9.02 15.31 -10.88
N GLU A 167 8.40 16.08 -11.78
CA GLU A 167 7.59 15.57 -12.91
C GLU A 167 8.34 14.54 -13.77
N GLU A 168 9.65 14.76 -14.00
CA GLU A 168 10.50 13.82 -14.75
C GLU A 168 10.57 12.45 -14.08
N LYS A 169 10.64 12.41 -12.75
CA LYS A 169 10.70 11.16 -11.97
C LYS A 169 9.35 10.45 -11.99
N ILE A 170 8.27 11.22 -11.86
CA ILE A 170 6.89 10.71 -11.95
C ILE A 170 6.65 10.10 -13.33
N GLY A 171 7.05 10.80 -14.41
CA GLY A 171 6.86 10.35 -15.80
C GLY A 171 7.63 9.06 -16.15
N GLY A 172 8.70 8.74 -15.39
CA GLY A 172 9.47 7.50 -15.57
C GLY A 172 8.82 6.25 -14.97
N MET A 173 7.72 6.39 -14.22
CA MET A 173 7.04 5.30 -13.53
C MET A 173 5.65 5.01 -14.12
N LEU A 174 5.17 3.78 -14.00
CA LEU A 174 3.78 3.46 -14.25
C LEU A 174 2.91 4.01 -13.12
N GLN A 175 2.09 5.00 -13.43
CA GLN A 175 1.19 5.61 -12.45
C GLN A 175 -0.09 4.81 -12.31
N VAL A 176 -0.44 4.47 -11.06
CA VAL A 176 -1.66 3.74 -10.70
C VAL A 176 -2.41 4.57 -9.65
N PRO A 177 -3.44 5.33 -10.06
CA PRO A 177 -4.30 6.02 -9.10
C PRO A 177 -5.15 5.01 -8.33
N HIS A 178 -5.14 5.11 -7.01
CA HIS A 178 -5.97 4.30 -6.11
C HIS A 178 -7.13 5.13 -5.59
N SER A 179 -8.35 4.74 -5.96
CA SER A 179 -9.59 5.47 -5.67
C SER A 179 -10.38 4.87 -4.49
N GLY A 180 -9.82 3.90 -3.77
CA GLY A 180 -10.55 3.21 -2.69
C GLY A 180 -11.58 2.24 -3.24
N PHE A 181 -12.80 2.34 -2.72
CA PHE A 181 -13.93 1.49 -3.12
C PHE A 181 -14.77 2.07 -4.27
N ASP A 182 -14.14 2.83 -5.17
CA ASP A 182 -14.80 3.40 -6.35
C ASP A 182 -15.64 2.33 -7.09
N GLU A 183 -16.90 2.65 -7.40
CA GLU A 183 -17.91 1.74 -7.97
C GLU A 183 -18.36 0.58 -7.05
N MET A 184 -17.88 0.51 -5.80
CA MET A 184 -18.23 -0.56 -4.83
C MET A 184 -18.60 0.01 -3.45
N GLU A 185 -19.00 1.27 -3.36
CA GLU A 185 -19.23 1.98 -2.10
C GLU A 185 -20.32 1.33 -1.25
N VAL A 186 -21.37 0.81 -1.91
CA VAL A 186 -22.52 0.17 -1.24
C VAL A 186 -22.13 -1.19 -0.66
N GLU A 187 -21.42 -1.99 -1.45
CA GLU A 187 -20.90 -3.29 -1.03
C GLU A 187 -19.88 -3.13 0.10
N ALA A 188 -18.99 -2.12 -0.02
CA ALA A 188 -18.03 -1.81 1.02
C ALA A 188 -18.71 -1.41 2.32
N LEU A 189 -19.70 -0.49 2.27
CA LEU A 189 -20.49 -0.10 3.44
C LEU A 189 -21.17 -1.32 4.08
N GLY A 190 -21.78 -2.17 3.27
CA GLY A 190 -22.42 -3.41 3.75
C GLY A 190 -21.44 -4.32 4.48
N SER A 191 -20.27 -4.58 3.89
CA SER A 191 -19.23 -5.43 4.47
C SER A 191 -18.69 -4.85 5.78
N PHE A 192 -18.45 -3.53 5.85
CA PHE A 192 -18.03 -2.86 7.08
C PHE A 192 -19.07 -2.97 8.18
N CYS A 193 -20.34 -2.74 7.85
CA CYS A 193 -21.44 -2.84 8.81
C CYS A 193 -21.60 -4.26 9.34
N GLU A 194 -21.48 -5.27 8.50
CA GLU A 194 -21.49 -6.68 8.89
C GLU A 194 -20.34 -7.01 9.84
N TYR A 195 -19.12 -6.62 9.47
CA TYR A 195 -17.92 -6.85 10.27
C TYR A 195 -18.01 -6.20 11.66
N TYR A 196 -18.42 -4.92 11.72
CA TYR A 196 -18.54 -4.17 12.97
C TYR A 196 -19.83 -4.49 13.76
N GLY A 197 -20.74 -5.30 13.22
CA GLY A 197 -22.01 -5.63 13.85
C GLY A 197 -22.91 -4.41 14.06
N VAL A 198 -22.93 -3.49 13.10
CA VAL A 198 -23.75 -2.28 13.10
C VAL A 198 -24.86 -2.37 12.04
N ASN A 199 -25.95 -1.66 12.27
CA ASN A 199 -27.07 -1.60 11.32
C ASN A 199 -26.91 -0.43 10.35
N ILE A 200 -27.46 -0.56 9.14
CA ILE A 200 -27.54 0.53 8.17
C ILE A 200 -28.98 1.05 8.17
N ASN A 201 -29.16 2.37 8.30
CA ASN A 201 -30.43 2.97 7.95
C ASN A 201 -30.52 3.08 6.42
N TYR A 202 -31.53 2.46 5.81
CA TYR A 202 -31.72 2.44 4.37
C TYR A 202 -32.02 3.82 3.76
N ASP A 203 -32.35 4.81 4.57
CA ASP A 203 -32.43 6.21 4.14
C ASP A 203 -31.03 6.86 3.96
N THR A 204 -29.96 6.14 4.28
CA THR A 204 -28.59 6.62 4.12
C THR A 204 -28.25 6.68 2.63
N THR A 205 -28.20 7.89 2.09
CA THR A 205 -27.81 8.13 0.71
C THR A 205 -26.32 7.78 0.54
N CYS A 206 -25.97 7.05 -0.51
CA CYS A 206 -24.58 6.79 -0.84
C CYS A 206 -23.88 8.13 -1.10
N VAL A 207 -22.80 8.39 -0.40
CA VAL A 207 -21.99 9.61 -0.53
C VAL A 207 -20.58 9.27 -1.01
N PRO A 208 -19.91 10.19 -1.72
CA PRO A 208 -18.57 9.93 -2.26
C PRO A 208 -17.54 9.52 -1.20
N GLU A 209 -17.76 9.90 0.07
CA GLU A 209 -16.91 9.57 1.20
C GLU A 209 -16.88 8.05 1.48
N PHE A 210 -17.91 7.30 1.08
CA PHE A 210 -17.95 5.84 1.25
C PHE A 210 -16.91 5.09 0.40
N MET A 211 -16.31 5.75 -0.59
CA MET A 211 -15.13 5.23 -1.29
C MET A 211 -13.90 5.11 -0.37
N ASN A 212 -13.88 5.84 0.76
CA ASN A 212 -12.73 5.89 1.64
C ASN A 212 -12.83 4.86 2.78
N PRO A 213 -11.96 3.84 2.83
CA PRO A 213 -11.98 2.81 3.87
C PRO A 213 -11.87 3.36 5.29
N LEU A 214 -11.02 4.39 5.49
CA LEU A 214 -10.87 5.01 6.80
C LEU A 214 -12.14 5.70 7.23
N PHE A 215 -12.85 6.35 6.31
CA PHE A 215 -14.13 6.97 6.59
C PHE A 215 -15.17 5.95 7.02
N LEU A 216 -15.31 4.82 6.28
CA LEU A 216 -16.24 3.74 6.63
C LEU A 216 -15.93 3.14 8.01
N LYS A 217 -14.64 2.93 8.32
CA LYS A 217 -14.20 2.49 9.66
C LYS A 217 -14.69 3.46 10.74
N MET A 218 -14.38 4.75 10.62
CA MET A 218 -14.78 5.77 11.61
C MET A 218 -16.30 5.85 11.76
N LEU A 219 -17.02 5.73 10.67
CA LEU A 219 -18.48 5.73 10.67
C LEU A 219 -19.06 4.54 11.47
N CYS A 220 -18.51 3.35 11.26
CA CYS A 220 -18.92 2.18 12.03
C CYS A 220 -18.53 2.28 13.52
N GLU A 221 -17.34 2.81 13.82
CA GLU A 221 -16.90 3.03 15.21
C GLU A 221 -17.81 4.04 15.96
N ILE A 222 -18.28 5.09 15.29
CA ILE A 222 -19.28 6.01 15.83
C ILE A 222 -20.60 5.27 16.09
N ALA A 223 -21.05 4.44 15.15
CA ALA A 223 -22.30 3.69 15.30
C ALA A 223 -22.25 2.68 16.45
N ILE A 224 -21.12 2.01 16.70
CA ILE A 224 -20.93 1.13 17.86
C ILE A 224 -21.19 1.87 19.20
N GLY A 225 -20.81 3.15 19.26
CA GLY A 225 -21.03 3.97 20.45
C GLY A 225 -22.49 4.33 20.74
N LYS A 226 -23.43 4.05 19.82
CA LYS A 226 -24.85 4.30 19.98
C LYS A 226 -25.61 3.10 20.56
N GLU A 227 -26.73 3.35 21.25
CA GLU A 227 -27.54 2.28 21.83
C GLU A 227 -28.13 1.33 20.72
N ASP A 228 -28.57 1.90 19.61
CA ASP A 228 -29.17 1.18 18.48
C ASP A 228 -28.14 0.67 17.46
N LYS A 229 -26.87 1.02 17.63
CA LYS A 229 -25.75 0.66 16.73
C LYS A 229 -26.08 0.92 15.25
N THR A 230 -26.72 2.05 14.96
CA THR A 230 -27.17 2.35 13.60
C THR A 230 -26.32 3.45 12.96
N VAL A 231 -25.86 3.20 11.73
CA VAL A 231 -25.23 4.18 10.85
C VAL A 231 -26.30 5.07 10.25
N VAL A 232 -26.19 6.37 10.43
CA VAL A 232 -27.07 7.39 9.86
C VAL A 232 -26.28 8.52 9.20
N VAL A 233 -26.90 9.22 8.25
CA VAL A 233 -26.21 10.27 7.47
C VAL A 233 -25.73 11.42 8.37
N GLU A 234 -26.44 11.72 9.45
CA GLU A 234 -26.05 12.77 10.40
C GLU A 234 -24.68 12.50 11.05
N ASP A 235 -24.25 11.24 11.13
CA ASP A 235 -22.93 10.87 11.66
C ASP A 235 -21.78 11.43 10.81
N LEU A 236 -22.02 11.69 9.54
CA LEU A 236 -21.02 12.22 8.61
C LEU A 236 -20.49 13.59 9.07
N SER A 237 -21.32 14.38 9.76
CA SER A 237 -20.91 15.67 10.28
C SER A 237 -19.90 15.58 11.43
N LEU A 238 -19.74 14.42 12.03
CA LEU A 238 -18.82 14.15 13.14
C LEU A 238 -17.43 13.70 12.67
N ILE A 239 -17.31 13.35 11.38
CA ILE A 239 -16.07 12.83 10.80
C ILE A 239 -15.35 13.94 10.05
N HIS A 240 -14.21 14.37 10.59
CA HIS A 240 -13.30 15.31 9.95
C HIS A 240 -12.05 14.55 9.47
N ILE A 241 -11.98 14.30 8.16
CA ILE A 241 -10.82 13.64 7.50
C ILE A 241 -10.05 14.66 6.67
#